data_fdf8c7f25b7a4f41225085d9748cfa2d
#
_entry.id   fdf8c7f25b7a4f41225085d9748cfa2d
#
_cell.length_a   1.000
_cell.length_b   1.000
_cell.length_c   1.000
_cell.angle_alpha   90.00
_cell.angle_beta   90.00
_cell.angle_gamma   90.00
#
_symmetry.space_group_name_H-M   'P 1'
#
loop_
_entity.id
_entity.type
_entity.pdbx_description
1 polymer ?
#
loop_
_entity_poly.entity_id
_entity_poly.type
_entity_poly.pdbx_seq_one_letter_code
_entity_poly.pdbx_strand_id
1 'polypeptide(L)'
;MIGFYDYTVWLTYLSLISATVGIFVTRCGPGYPNIGAAFLLLCGLCDAFDGIVARTKQGRTPQEKKFGIQIDSLTDLVAFGVLPVCIGDALYRSCANMSPNPEAQIMAGIPYPFFVTVFVIYVLAAMIRLAYFNVLAEESSEKGEAVKTYTGLPVTAAALIFPPFLLLRHLVGRDIAIFYYGVMLLVAALFVSRFNIRKPGLKGVLIMVGVGVLEFILILVVRYYGARVL
;
A
#
# COMPACT_ATOMS: atom_id res chain seq x y z
N MET A 1 8.61 11.92 27.60
CA MET A 1 7.93 11.09 26.58
C MET A 1 8.99 10.45 25.71
N ILE A 2 8.80 9.20 25.28
CA ILE A 2 9.74 8.49 24.40
C ILE A 2 9.45 8.92 22.97
N GLY A 3 10.49 9.29 22.20
CA GLY A 3 10.39 9.65 20.78
C GLY A 3 10.67 11.11 20.46
N PHE A 4 10.68 11.44 19.17
CA PHE A 4 10.85 12.78 18.64
C PHE A 4 9.53 13.23 18.02
N TYR A 5 8.95 14.32 18.55
CA TYR A 5 7.62 14.82 18.18
C TYR A 5 7.74 16.17 17.49
N ASP A 6 8.13 16.16 16.22
CA ASP A 6 8.17 17.36 15.41
C ASP A 6 7.31 17.22 14.13
N TYR A 7 7.10 18.33 13.43
CA TYR A 7 6.25 18.35 12.24
C TYR A 7 6.75 17.44 11.11
N THR A 8 8.00 17.01 11.13
CA THR A 8 8.60 16.18 10.08
C THR A 8 8.08 14.74 10.06
N VAL A 9 7.47 14.27 11.16
CA VAL A 9 6.87 12.92 11.28
C VAL A 9 5.34 12.95 11.29
N TRP A 10 4.70 14.10 11.16
CA TRP A 10 3.23 14.18 11.22
C TRP A 10 2.54 13.48 10.06
N LEU A 11 3.10 13.56 8.84
CA LEU A 11 2.55 12.84 7.69
C LEU A 11 2.68 11.32 7.85
N THR A 12 3.78 10.85 8.43
CA THR A 12 3.97 9.44 8.77
C THR A 12 2.93 8.97 9.80
N TYR A 13 2.65 9.78 10.83
CA TYR A 13 1.57 9.47 11.78
C TYR A 13 0.20 9.48 11.12
N LEU A 14 -0.09 10.44 10.23
CA LEU A 14 -1.34 10.49 9.49
C LEU A 14 -1.50 9.26 8.58
N SER A 15 -0.43 8.83 7.92
CA SER A 15 -0.39 7.60 7.13
C SER A 15 -0.72 6.38 7.99
N LEU A 16 -0.11 6.25 9.18
CA LEU A 16 -0.39 5.14 10.10
C LEU A 16 -1.85 5.14 10.59
N ILE A 17 -2.37 6.32 10.94
CA ILE A 17 -3.78 6.48 11.34
C ILE A 17 -4.69 6.03 10.19
N SER A 18 -4.43 6.52 8.96
CA SER A 18 -5.18 6.16 7.77
C SER A 18 -5.14 4.66 7.50
N ALA A 19 -3.95 4.04 7.57
CA ALA A 19 -3.79 2.60 7.40
C ALA A 19 -4.57 1.81 8.44
N THR A 20 -4.48 2.21 9.71
CA THR A 20 -5.18 1.54 10.82
C THR A 20 -6.70 1.64 10.66
N VAL A 21 -7.22 2.83 10.37
CA VAL A 21 -8.66 3.02 10.11
C VAL A 21 -9.08 2.21 8.88
N GLY A 22 -8.28 2.24 7.81
CA GLY A 22 -8.51 1.44 6.60
C GLY A 22 -8.61 -0.05 6.89
N ILE A 23 -7.72 -0.61 7.72
CA ILE A 23 -7.74 -2.01 8.14
C ILE A 23 -9.05 -2.33 8.87
N PHE A 24 -9.42 -1.52 9.87
CA PHE A 24 -10.65 -1.77 10.65
C PHE A 24 -11.91 -1.68 9.79
N VAL A 25 -12.04 -0.61 8.98
CA VAL A 25 -13.21 -0.43 8.11
C VAL A 25 -13.30 -1.53 7.05
N THR A 26 -12.19 -1.93 6.47
CA THR A 26 -12.13 -3.00 5.47
C THR A 26 -12.63 -4.32 6.04
N ARG A 27 -12.38 -4.60 7.32
CA ARG A 27 -12.78 -5.83 8.00
C ARG A 27 -14.20 -5.80 8.60
N CYS A 28 -14.87 -4.65 8.66
CA CYS A 28 -16.22 -4.56 9.18
C CYS A 28 -17.24 -5.29 8.29
N GLY A 29 -18.20 -5.98 8.90
CA GLY A 29 -19.32 -6.65 8.23
C GLY A 29 -18.89 -7.57 7.08
N PRO A 30 -19.51 -7.45 5.89
CA PRO A 30 -19.18 -8.29 4.73
C PRO A 30 -17.83 -7.94 4.09
N GLY A 31 -17.18 -6.85 4.54
CA GLY A 31 -15.96 -6.30 3.99
C GLY A 31 -16.21 -5.13 3.02
N TYR A 32 -15.36 -4.12 3.14
CA TYR A 32 -15.42 -2.91 2.30
C TYR A 32 -14.11 -2.67 1.57
N PRO A 33 -13.75 -3.47 0.54
CA PRO A 33 -12.46 -3.40 -0.14
C PRO A 33 -12.22 -2.03 -0.80
N ASN A 34 -13.24 -1.40 -1.38
CA ASN A 34 -13.12 -0.09 -2.02
C ASN A 34 -12.78 1.03 -1.01
N ILE A 35 -13.28 0.93 0.23
CA ILE A 35 -12.93 1.88 1.28
C ILE A 35 -11.48 1.66 1.71
N GLY A 36 -11.06 0.40 1.85
CA GLY A 36 -9.66 0.06 2.10
C GLY A 36 -8.72 0.63 1.04
N ALA A 37 -9.10 0.54 -0.25
CA ALA A 37 -8.34 1.13 -1.34
C ALA A 37 -8.24 2.65 -1.24
N ALA A 38 -9.30 3.34 -0.84
CA ALA A 38 -9.27 4.79 -0.63
C ALA A 38 -8.28 5.17 0.48
N PHE A 39 -8.25 4.41 1.59
CA PHE A 39 -7.26 4.61 2.66
C PHE A 39 -5.85 4.26 2.21
N LEU A 40 -5.67 3.23 1.38
CA LEU A 40 -4.37 2.87 0.81
C LEU A 40 -3.82 4.00 -0.08
N LEU A 41 -4.66 4.62 -0.92
CA LEU A 41 -4.29 5.80 -1.72
C LEU A 41 -3.92 6.99 -0.83
N LEU A 42 -4.65 7.22 0.26
CA LEU A 42 -4.35 8.28 1.22
C LEU A 42 -2.99 8.05 1.90
N CYS A 43 -2.67 6.80 2.26
CA CYS A 43 -1.34 6.45 2.77
C CYS A 43 -0.25 6.75 1.74
N GLY A 44 -0.45 6.36 0.47
CA GLY A 44 0.49 6.66 -0.62
C GLY A 44 0.68 8.15 -0.86
N LEU A 45 -0.39 8.94 -0.67
CA LEU A 45 -0.30 10.41 -0.74
C LEU A 45 0.54 10.97 0.41
N CYS A 46 0.32 10.51 1.65
CA CYS A 46 1.11 10.93 2.82
C CYS A 46 2.60 10.61 2.62
N ASP A 47 2.93 9.38 2.19
CA ASP A 47 4.30 8.93 1.90
C ASP A 47 4.97 9.77 0.80
N ALA A 48 4.24 10.12 -0.27
CA ALA A 48 4.80 10.94 -1.34
C ALA A 48 5.30 12.31 -0.86
N PHE A 49 4.71 12.85 0.20
CA PHE A 49 5.03 14.19 0.73
C PHE A 49 5.87 14.18 2.00
N ASP A 50 5.89 13.12 2.81
CA ASP A 50 6.60 13.11 4.09
C ASP A 50 8.11 13.31 3.93
N GLY A 51 8.74 12.68 2.94
CA GLY A 51 10.13 12.89 2.61
C GLY A 51 10.44 14.32 2.14
N ILE A 52 9.47 15.02 1.52
CA ILE A 52 9.61 16.44 1.14
C ILE A 52 9.56 17.29 2.41
N VAL A 53 8.57 17.07 3.26
CA VAL A 53 8.40 17.78 4.54
C VAL A 53 9.59 17.53 5.46
N ALA A 54 10.06 16.30 5.57
CA ALA A 54 11.21 15.95 6.39
C ALA A 54 12.50 16.73 5.99
N ARG A 55 12.67 17.06 4.71
CA ARG A 55 13.82 17.81 4.20
C ARG A 55 13.73 19.33 4.45
N THR A 56 12.57 19.85 4.82
CA THR A 56 12.43 21.29 5.13
C THR A 56 13.08 21.68 6.46
N LYS A 57 13.20 20.74 7.40
CA LYS A 57 13.81 21.00 8.71
C LYS A 57 15.34 21.01 8.61
N GLN A 58 15.93 22.18 8.82
CA GLN A 58 17.37 22.35 8.95
C GLN A 58 17.83 21.96 10.37
N GLY A 59 19.06 21.45 10.47
CA GLY A 59 19.68 21.15 11.78
C GLY A 59 19.12 19.90 12.48
N ARG A 60 18.53 18.95 11.76
CA ARG A 60 18.13 17.65 12.34
C ARG A 60 19.34 16.91 12.89
N THR A 61 19.21 16.42 14.12
CA THR A 61 20.22 15.56 14.74
C THR A 61 20.29 14.19 14.02
N PRO A 62 21.42 13.47 14.11
CA PRO A 62 21.51 12.11 13.57
C PRO A 62 20.46 11.16 14.16
N GLN A 63 20.11 11.33 15.43
CA GLN A 63 19.10 10.54 16.12
C GLN A 63 17.68 10.80 15.57
N GLU A 64 17.31 12.07 15.36
CA GLU A 64 16.03 12.45 14.72
C GLU A 64 15.90 11.89 13.31
N LYS A 65 17.00 11.89 12.54
CA LYS A 65 17.01 11.30 11.19
C LYS A 65 16.80 9.78 11.22
N LYS A 66 17.55 9.07 12.10
CA LYS A 66 17.39 7.62 12.25
C LYS A 66 15.99 7.25 12.75
N PHE A 67 15.47 7.98 13.72
CA PHE A 67 14.09 7.77 14.20
C PHE A 67 13.07 7.96 13.08
N GLY A 68 13.17 9.02 12.28
CA GLY A 68 12.28 9.28 11.15
C GLY A 68 12.28 8.12 10.14
N ILE A 69 13.45 7.59 9.76
CA ILE A 69 13.56 6.45 8.83
C ILE A 69 12.90 5.19 9.41
N GLN A 70 13.10 4.92 10.71
CA GLN A 70 12.53 3.73 11.33
C GLN A 70 11.01 3.79 11.43
N ILE A 71 10.47 4.94 11.89
CA ILE A 71 9.01 5.09 12.03
C ILE A 71 8.30 5.08 10.68
N ASP A 72 8.92 5.63 9.65
CA ASP A 72 8.48 5.60 8.27
C ASP A 72 8.36 4.15 7.77
N SER A 73 9.43 3.36 7.88
CA SER A 73 9.42 1.96 7.46
C SER A 73 8.42 1.09 8.23
N LEU A 74 8.22 1.35 9.52
CA LEU A 74 7.20 0.64 10.31
C LEU A 74 5.78 1.01 9.85
N THR A 75 5.56 2.27 9.53
CA THR A 75 4.29 2.76 8.98
C THR A 75 4.03 2.17 7.59
N ASP A 76 5.04 2.15 6.73
CA ASP A 76 4.98 1.57 5.39
C ASP A 76 4.63 0.08 5.41
N LEU A 77 5.17 -0.68 6.38
CA LEU A 77 4.82 -2.08 6.54
C LEU A 77 3.32 -2.24 6.84
N VAL A 78 2.76 -1.39 7.68
CA VAL A 78 1.32 -1.43 8.00
C VAL A 78 0.48 -0.97 6.81
N ALA A 79 0.85 0.15 6.19
CA ALA A 79 0.10 0.78 5.10
C ALA A 79 0.14 -0.04 3.80
N PHE A 80 1.32 -0.49 3.39
CA PHE A 80 1.54 -1.13 2.08
C PHE A 80 1.80 -2.63 2.17
N GLY A 81 2.10 -3.16 3.37
CA GLY A 81 2.21 -4.60 3.63
C GLY A 81 0.89 -5.19 4.15
N VAL A 82 0.32 -4.64 5.21
CA VAL A 82 -0.84 -5.24 5.90
C VAL A 82 -2.18 -4.81 5.30
N LEU A 83 -2.40 -3.52 5.00
CA LEU A 83 -3.69 -3.04 4.48
C LEU A 83 -4.08 -3.70 3.14
N PRO A 84 -3.19 -3.92 2.14
CA PRO A 84 -3.53 -4.67 0.93
C PRO A 84 -3.99 -6.10 1.22
N VAL A 85 -3.44 -6.76 2.23
CA VAL A 85 -3.89 -8.09 2.69
C VAL A 85 -5.31 -8.02 3.23
N CYS A 86 -5.62 -7.01 4.05
CA CYS A 86 -6.98 -6.82 4.58
C CYS A 86 -7.99 -6.53 3.46
N ILE A 87 -7.57 -5.81 2.40
CA ILE A 87 -8.39 -5.59 1.20
C ILE A 87 -8.65 -6.93 0.48
N GLY A 88 -7.63 -7.78 0.33
CA GLY A 88 -7.76 -9.12 -0.23
C GLY A 88 -8.72 -10.00 0.59
N ASP A 89 -8.58 -10.03 1.92
CA ASP A 89 -9.48 -10.76 2.81
C ASP A 89 -10.94 -10.26 2.69
N ALA A 90 -11.13 -8.94 2.57
CA ALA A 90 -12.46 -8.36 2.35
C ALA A 90 -13.04 -8.75 0.98
N LEU A 91 -12.22 -8.84 -0.06
CA LEU A 91 -12.66 -9.35 -1.37
C LEU A 91 -13.14 -10.80 -1.25
N TYR A 92 -12.37 -11.67 -0.60
CA TYR A 92 -12.77 -13.06 -0.36
C TYR A 92 -14.14 -13.14 0.34
N ARG A 93 -14.32 -12.39 1.43
CA ARG A 93 -15.59 -12.39 2.19
C ARG A 93 -16.75 -11.79 1.39
N SER A 94 -16.50 -10.76 0.60
CA SER A 94 -17.53 -10.18 -0.29
C SER A 94 -17.98 -11.16 -1.35
N CYS A 95 -17.07 -11.95 -1.93
CA CYS A 95 -17.41 -12.97 -2.92
C CYS A 95 -18.17 -14.13 -2.29
N ALA A 96 -17.78 -14.57 -1.09
CA ALA A 96 -18.44 -15.68 -0.40
C ALA A 96 -19.91 -15.35 -0.02
N ASN A 97 -20.25 -14.07 0.15
CA ASN A 97 -21.59 -13.60 0.52
C ASN A 97 -22.47 -13.19 -0.68
N MET A 98 -21.92 -13.14 -1.90
CA MET A 98 -22.68 -12.80 -3.10
C MET A 98 -23.33 -14.05 -3.70
N SER A 99 -24.51 -13.89 -4.33
CA SER A 99 -25.27 -14.89 -5.08
C SER A 99 -24.39 -15.76 -6.00
N PRO A 100 -24.86 -16.96 -6.41
CA PRO A 100 -24.05 -17.99 -7.07
C PRO A 100 -23.57 -17.55 -8.46
N ASN A 101 -22.56 -16.70 -8.49
CA ASN A 101 -21.78 -16.42 -9.70
C ASN A 101 -20.76 -17.56 -9.91
N PRO A 102 -20.47 -17.98 -11.16
CA PRO A 102 -19.48 -19.02 -11.46
C PRO A 102 -18.12 -18.76 -10.81
N GLU A 103 -17.73 -17.51 -10.67
CA GLU A 103 -16.45 -17.10 -10.10
C GLU A 103 -16.43 -17.19 -8.57
N ALA A 104 -17.56 -16.95 -7.90
CA ALA A 104 -17.73 -17.22 -6.48
C ALA A 104 -17.61 -18.72 -6.17
N GLN A 105 -18.08 -19.58 -7.08
CA GLN A 105 -17.92 -21.03 -6.98
C GLN A 105 -16.45 -21.46 -7.12
N ILE A 106 -15.68 -20.83 -8.01
CA ILE A 106 -14.23 -21.10 -8.14
C ILE A 106 -13.50 -20.69 -6.85
N MET A 107 -13.81 -19.51 -6.29
CA MET A 107 -13.23 -19.05 -5.04
C MET A 107 -13.61 -19.95 -3.85
N ALA A 108 -14.87 -20.40 -3.79
CA ALA A 108 -15.34 -21.33 -2.76
C ALA A 108 -14.69 -22.72 -2.84
N GLY A 109 -14.23 -23.13 -4.04
CA GLY A 109 -13.47 -24.36 -4.26
C GLY A 109 -12.01 -24.28 -3.76
N ILE A 110 -11.48 -23.08 -3.52
CA ILE A 110 -10.10 -22.89 -3.05
C ILE A 110 -10.13 -22.80 -1.51
N PRO A 111 -9.38 -23.65 -0.78
CA PRO A 111 -9.33 -23.59 0.68
C PRO A 111 -8.81 -22.24 1.18
N TYR A 112 -9.47 -21.65 2.19
CA TYR A 112 -9.04 -20.37 2.77
C TYR A 112 -7.56 -20.33 3.22
N PRO A 113 -6.95 -21.40 3.75
CA PRO A 113 -5.52 -21.43 4.06
C PRO A 113 -4.60 -21.10 2.88
N PHE A 114 -5.02 -21.35 1.63
CA PHE A 114 -4.27 -20.94 0.45
C PHE A 114 -4.14 -19.42 0.38
N PHE A 115 -5.24 -18.68 0.57
CA PHE A 115 -5.23 -17.22 0.59
C PHE A 115 -4.39 -16.66 1.74
N VAL A 116 -4.48 -17.28 2.93
CA VAL A 116 -3.62 -16.92 4.07
C VAL A 116 -2.15 -17.09 3.73
N THR A 117 -1.78 -18.15 3.01
CA THR A 117 -0.39 -18.35 2.55
C THR A 117 0.06 -17.22 1.62
N VAL A 118 -0.78 -16.80 0.67
CA VAL A 118 -0.49 -15.65 -0.21
C VAL A 118 -0.30 -14.37 0.61
N PHE A 119 -1.14 -14.13 1.60
CA PHE A 119 -1.04 -12.98 2.49
C PHE A 119 0.27 -12.97 3.27
N VAL A 120 0.66 -14.10 3.83
CA VAL A 120 1.92 -14.24 4.58
C VAL A 120 3.12 -13.98 3.67
N ILE A 121 3.14 -14.57 2.47
CA ILE A 121 4.22 -14.37 1.49
C ILE A 121 4.34 -12.88 1.13
N TYR A 122 3.22 -12.20 0.90
CA TYR A 122 3.22 -10.79 0.54
C TYR A 122 3.77 -9.89 1.65
N VAL A 123 3.29 -10.08 2.90
CA VAL A 123 3.75 -9.28 4.05
C VAL A 123 5.24 -9.53 4.32
N LEU A 124 5.70 -10.79 4.25
CA LEU A 124 7.11 -11.13 4.40
C LEU A 124 7.97 -10.45 3.32
N ALA A 125 7.54 -10.48 2.06
CA ALA A 125 8.26 -9.83 0.97
C ALA A 125 8.35 -8.30 1.18
N ALA A 126 7.26 -7.65 1.61
CA ALA A 126 7.24 -6.22 1.95
C ALA A 126 8.22 -5.91 3.10
N MET A 127 8.20 -6.71 4.18
CA MET A 127 9.10 -6.55 5.32
C MET A 127 10.56 -6.71 4.92
N ILE A 128 10.90 -7.77 4.17
CA ILE A 128 12.27 -8.01 3.68
C ILE A 128 12.74 -6.82 2.82
N ARG A 129 11.85 -6.31 1.96
CA ARG A 129 12.14 -5.16 1.10
C ARG A 129 12.47 -3.90 1.90
N LEU A 130 11.66 -3.58 2.92
CA LEU A 130 11.86 -2.41 3.77
C LEU A 130 13.14 -2.52 4.59
N ALA A 131 13.38 -3.67 5.21
CA ALA A 131 14.60 -3.93 5.97
C ALA A 131 15.85 -3.79 5.10
N TYR A 132 15.84 -4.38 3.90
CA TYR A 132 16.97 -4.29 2.95
C TYR A 132 17.24 -2.84 2.52
N PHE A 133 16.17 -2.08 2.24
CA PHE A 133 16.31 -0.69 1.84
C PHE A 133 16.88 0.18 2.97
N ASN A 134 16.49 -0.06 4.22
CA ASN A 134 17.02 0.67 5.38
C ASN A 134 18.52 0.45 5.56
N VAL A 135 18.99 -0.79 5.38
CA VAL A 135 20.42 -1.11 5.43
C VAL A 135 21.20 -0.36 4.35
N LEU A 136 20.71 -0.39 3.09
CA LEU A 136 21.35 0.34 2.00
C LEU A 136 21.33 1.86 2.20
N ALA A 137 20.26 2.40 2.78
CA ALA A 137 20.14 3.84 3.06
C ALA A 137 21.14 4.27 4.16
N GLU A 138 21.35 3.43 5.18
CA GLU A 138 22.33 3.68 6.23
C GLU A 138 23.76 3.65 5.70
N GLU A 139 24.13 2.61 4.92
CA GLU A 139 25.44 2.50 4.29
C GLU A 139 25.75 3.68 3.34
N SER A 140 24.75 4.12 2.56
CA SER A 140 24.91 5.26 1.67
C SER A 140 25.10 6.58 2.42
N SER A 141 24.39 6.73 3.55
CA SER A 141 24.52 7.90 4.42
C SER A 141 25.92 7.99 5.04
N GLU A 142 26.50 6.86 5.44
CA GLU A 142 27.85 6.81 6.00
C GLU A 142 28.93 7.15 4.96
N LYS A 143 28.72 6.78 3.69
CA LYS A 143 29.63 7.08 2.57
C LYS A 143 29.44 8.48 2.00
N GLY A 144 28.43 9.26 2.45
CA GLY A 144 28.10 10.59 1.93
C GLY A 144 27.54 10.57 0.51
N GLU A 145 27.12 9.41 0.00
CA GLU A 145 26.57 9.24 -1.33
C GLU A 145 25.04 9.21 -1.31
N ALA A 146 24.39 9.95 -2.24
CA ALA A 146 22.95 9.86 -2.38
C ALA A 146 22.57 8.58 -3.16
N VAL A 147 21.63 7.79 -2.63
CA VAL A 147 21.06 6.64 -3.34
C VAL A 147 20.36 7.10 -4.62
N LYS A 148 20.94 6.85 -5.78
CA LYS A 148 20.44 7.28 -7.11
C LYS A 148 19.49 6.25 -7.73
N THR A 149 19.53 4.99 -7.32
CA THR A 149 18.74 3.89 -7.89
C THR A 149 18.09 3.09 -6.78
N TYR A 150 16.82 2.70 -6.99
CA TYR A 150 16.16 1.70 -6.15
C TYR A 150 16.44 0.32 -6.70
N THR A 151 16.80 -0.61 -5.83
CA THR A 151 16.86 -2.04 -6.16
C THR A 151 15.49 -2.65 -5.82
N GLY A 152 14.80 -3.20 -6.80
CA GLY A 152 13.46 -3.77 -6.66
C GLY A 152 12.32 -2.73 -6.66
N LEU A 153 11.07 -3.23 -6.62
CA LEU A 153 9.87 -2.38 -6.58
C LEU A 153 9.75 -1.68 -5.20
N PRO A 154 9.51 -0.36 -5.13
CA PRO A 154 9.17 0.29 -3.85
C PRO A 154 7.87 -0.27 -3.27
N VAL A 155 7.79 -0.45 -1.92
CA VAL A 155 6.55 -0.96 -1.29
C VAL A 155 5.37 -0.01 -1.46
N THR A 156 5.62 1.28 -1.54
CA THR A 156 4.64 2.35 -1.79
C THR A 156 3.95 2.22 -3.16
N ALA A 157 4.57 1.49 -4.11
CA ALA A 157 3.92 1.17 -5.39
C ALA A 157 2.62 0.38 -5.21
N ALA A 158 2.44 -0.33 -4.10
CA ALA A 158 1.20 -1.00 -3.74
C ALA A 158 -0.01 -0.05 -3.77
N ALA A 159 0.18 1.21 -3.36
CA ALA A 159 -0.88 2.23 -3.39
C ALA A 159 -1.40 2.55 -4.80
N LEU A 160 -0.58 2.34 -5.83
CA LEU A 160 -0.96 2.60 -7.23
C LEU A 160 -1.31 1.32 -8.00
N ILE A 161 -0.96 0.15 -7.47
CA ILE A 161 -1.21 -1.13 -8.15
C ILE A 161 -2.56 -1.72 -7.75
N PHE A 162 -2.89 -1.75 -6.46
CA PHE A 162 -4.08 -2.44 -5.97
C PHE A 162 -5.41 -1.70 -6.22
N PRO A 163 -5.53 -0.38 -6.08
CA PRO A 163 -6.80 0.32 -6.30
C PRO A 163 -7.35 0.19 -7.72
N PRO A 164 -6.55 0.27 -8.81
CA PRO A 164 -7.05 0.06 -10.17
C PRO A 164 -7.69 -1.31 -10.38
N PHE A 165 -7.17 -2.35 -9.71
CA PHE A 165 -7.78 -3.68 -9.76
C PHE A 165 -9.20 -3.71 -9.19
N LEU A 166 -9.44 -2.96 -8.12
CA LEU A 166 -10.78 -2.85 -7.55
C LEU A 166 -11.73 -2.05 -8.43
N LEU A 167 -11.22 -1.01 -9.10
CA LEU A 167 -11.98 -0.24 -10.09
C LEU A 167 -12.32 -1.10 -11.32
N LEU A 168 -11.39 -1.90 -11.80
CA LEU A 168 -11.58 -2.78 -12.94
C LEU A 168 -12.72 -3.80 -12.69
N ARG A 169 -12.87 -4.30 -11.47
CA ARG A 169 -13.99 -5.15 -11.05
C ARG A 169 -15.35 -4.54 -11.39
N HIS A 170 -15.52 -3.24 -11.13
CA HIS A 170 -16.76 -2.53 -11.42
C HIS A 170 -17.00 -2.29 -12.91
N LEU A 171 -15.92 -2.12 -13.69
CA LEU A 171 -16.00 -1.88 -15.13
C LEU A 171 -16.30 -3.16 -15.92
N VAL A 172 -15.71 -4.27 -15.50
CA VAL A 172 -15.84 -5.55 -16.21
C VAL A 172 -17.14 -6.28 -15.81
N GLY A 173 -17.75 -5.90 -14.68
CA GLY A 173 -18.96 -6.56 -14.18
C GLY A 173 -18.77 -8.02 -13.76
N ARG A 174 -17.51 -8.48 -13.67
CA ARG A 174 -17.10 -9.82 -13.26
C ARG A 174 -16.31 -9.76 -11.97
N ASP A 175 -16.35 -10.83 -11.21
CA ASP A 175 -15.55 -10.93 -10.00
C ASP A 175 -14.13 -11.34 -10.34
N ILE A 176 -13.24 -10.35 -10.41
CA ILE A 176 -11.81 -10.54 -10.67
C ILE A 176 -11.00 -10.74 -9.38
N ALA A 177 -11.65 -11.12 -8.28
CA ALA A 177 -10.96 -11.27 -6.99
C ALA A 177 -9.78 -12.23 -7.04
N ILE A 178 -9.88 -13.32 -7.84
CA ILE A 178 -8.77 -14.27 -8.00
C ILE A 178 -7.52 -13.61 -8.61
N PHE A 179 -7.70 -12.65 -9.52
CA PHE A 179 -6.59 -11.92 -10.13
C PHE A 179 -5.90 -11.01 -9.12
N TYR A 180 -6.63 -10.50 -8.11
CA TYR A 180 -6.04 -9.71 -7.03
C TYR A 180 -4.94 -10.49 -6.30
N TYR A 181 -5.18 -11.76 -6.00
CA TYR A 181 -4.18 -12.61 -5.35
C TYR A 181 -3.01 -12.96 -6.27
N GLY A 182 -3.26 -13.13 -7.57
CA GLY A 182 -2.21 -13.29 -8.57
C GLY A 182 -1.30 -12.06 -8.64
N VAL A 183 -1.88 -10.86 -8.65
CA VAL A 183 -1.15 -9.59 -8.59
C VAL A 183 -0.38 -9.45 -7.28
N MET A 184 -0.98 -9.86 -6.15
CA MET A 184 -0.33 -9.83 -4.86
C MET A 184 0.94 -10.70 -4.84
N LEU A 185 0.91 -11.91 -5.41
CA LEU A 185 2.08 -12.76 -5.57
C LEU A 185 3.12 -12.15 -6.53
N LEU A 186 2.67 -11.56 -7.63
CA LEU A 186 3.56 -10.87 -8.57
C LEU A 186 4.28 -9.70 -7.89
N VAL A 187 3.54 -8.86 -7.16
CA VAL A 187 4.12 -7.74 -6.42
C VAL A 187 5.08 -8.22 -5.33
N ALA A 188 4.73 -9.28 -4.60
CA ALA A 188 5.63 -9.91 -3.63
C ALA A 188 6.95 -10.36 -4.28
N ALA A 189 6.88 -11.00 -5.44
CA ALA A 189 8.08 -11.39 -6.20
C ALA A 189 8.89 -10.18 -6.65
N LEU A 190 8.23 -9.08 -7.08
CA LEU A 190 8.89 -7.83 -7.49
C LEU A 190 9.54 -7.11 -6.31
N PHE A 191 9.00 -7.20 -5.09
CA PHE A 191 9.61 -6.62 -3.89
C PHE A 191 10.98 -7.22 -3.58
N VAL A 192 11.14 -8.53 -3.76
CA VAL A 192 12.40 -9.23 -3.47
C VAL A 192 13.30 -9.43 -4.70
N SER A 193 12.84 -9.02 -5.88
CA SER A 193 13.62 -9.13 -7.13
C SER A 193 14.69 -8.05 -7.23
N ARG A 194 15.85 -8.41 -7.76
CA ARG A 194 16.99 -7.49 -7.97
C ARG A 194 16.94 -6.88 -9.36
N PHE A 195 16.22 -5.78 -9.51
CA PHE A 195 16.29 -4.94 -10.70
C PHE A 195 16.39 -3.46 -10.28
N ASN A 196 17.05 -2.67 -11.10
CA ASN A 196 17.31 -1.27 -10.78
C ASN A 196 16.25 -0.37 -11.40
N ILE A 197 15.51 0.35 -10.57
CA ILE A 197 14.59 1.40 -11.00
C ILE A 197 15.26 2.75 -10.73
N ARG A 198 15.27 3.63 -11.72
CA ARG A 198 15.69 5.02 -11.49
C ARG A 198 14.70 5.69 -10.54
N LYS A 199 15.24 6.39 -9.54
CA LYS A 199 14.44 7.16 -8.60
C LYS A 199 13.60 8.19 -9.38
N PRO A 200 12.25 8.19 -9.24
CA PRO A 200 11.43 9.18 -9.92
C PRO A 200 11.82 10.58 -9.44
N GLY A 201 12.06 11.48 -10.39
CA GLY A 201 12.25 12.89 -10.07
C GLY A 201 10.93 13.54 -9.63
N LEU A 202 10.97 14.81 -9.24
CA LEU A 202 9.78 15.55 -8.80
C LEU A 202 8.60 15.44 -9.78
N LYS A 203 8.86 15.49 -11.11
CA LYS A 203 7.83 15.29 -12.14
C LYS A 203 7.20 13.89 -12.06
N GLY A 204 7.99 12.85 -11.81
CA GLY A 204 7.48 11.48 -11.65
C GLY A 204 6.60 11.35 -10.42
N VAL A 205 7.01 11.92 -9.29
CA VAL A 205 6.20 11.95 -8.07
C VAL A 205 4.86 12.67 -8.30
N LEU A 206 4.87 13.84 -8.96
CA LEU A 206 3.65 14.58 -9.27
C LEU A 206 2.69 13.79 -10.18
N ILE A 207 3.23 13.07 -11.17
CA ILE A 207 2.42 12.18 -12.02
C ILE A 207 1.80 11.06 -11.19
N MET A 208 2.57 10.40 -10.32
CA MET A 208 2.07 9.33 -9.45
C MET A 208 0.96 9.84 -8.51
N VAL A 209 1.15 11.01 -7.91
CA VAL A 209 0.12 11.67 -7.09
C VAL A 209 -1.13 11.99 -7.93
N GLY A 210 -0.97 12.53 -9.15
CA GLY A 210 -2.09 12.81 -10.05
C GLY A 210 -2.89 11.55 -10.41
N VAL A 211 -2.22 10.44 -10.69
CA VAL A 211 -2.86 9.14 -10.93
C VAL A 211 -3.61 8.68 -9.68
N GLY A 212 -2.99 8.73 -8.49
CA GLY A 212 -3.63 8.33 -7.24
C GLY A 212 -4.87 9.18 -6.90
N VAL A 213 -4.84 10.48 -7.15
CA VAL A 213 -6.01 11.38 -6.98
C VAL A 213 -7.12 11.01 -7.97
N LEU A 214 -6.79 10.72 -9.23
CA LEU A 214 -7.76 10.27 -10.22
C LEU A 214 -8.42 8.96 -9.80
N GLU A 215 -7.64 7.98 -9.35
CA GLU A 215 -8.15 6.71 -8.82
C GLU A 215 -9.07 6.92 -7.60
N PHE A 216 -8.68 7.80 -6.69
CA PHE A 216 -9.50 8.13 -5.53
C PHE A 216 -10.87 8.73 -5.94
N ILE A 217 -10.88 9.68 -6.89
CA ILE A 217 -12.11 10.26 -7.43
C ILE A 217 -12.97 9.17 -8.08
N LEU A 218 -12.37 8.28 -8.87
CA LEU A 218 -13.09 7.18 -9.53
C LEU A 218 -13.71 6.22 -8.50
N ILE A 219 -13.01 5.88 -7.42
CA ILE A 219 -13.56 5.06 -6.32
C ILE A 219 -14.79 5.73 -5.71
N LEU A 220 -14.74 7.05 -5.44
CA LEU A 220 -15.86 7.79 -4.89
C LEU A 220 -17.06 7.83 -5.86
N VAL A 221 -16.78 8.05 -7.14
CA VAL A 221 -17.82 8.07 -8.20
C VAL A 221 -18.49 6.70 -8.32
N VAL A 222 -17.73 5.64 -8.42
CA VAL A 222 -18.24 4.26 -8.51
C VAL A 222 -19.09 3.93 -7.27
N ARG A 223 -18.64 4.32 -6.09
CA ARG A 223 -19.40 4.10 -4.85
C ARG A 223 -20.71 4.90 -4.83
N TYR A 224 -20.68 6.15 -5.28
CA TYR A 224 -21.87 7.02 -5.30
C TYR A 224 -22.94 6.49 -6.27
N TYR A 225 -22.54 6.08 -7.46
CA TYR A 225 -23.48 5.52 -8.45
C TYR A 225 -23.89 4.10 -8.11
N GLY A 226 -22.99 3.25 -7.59
CA GLY A 226 -23.32 1.90 -7.15
C GLY A 226 -24.31 1.86 -5.97
N ALA A 227 -24.27 2.86 -5.08
CA ALA A 227 -25.25 2.99 -4.00
C ALA A 227 -26.64 3.46 -4.45
N ARG A 228 -26.80 3.94 -5.69
CA ARG A 228 -28.10 4.38 -6.26
C ARG A 228 -28.80 3.30 -7.09
N VAL A 229 -28.10 2.22 -7.41
CA VAL A 229 -28.63 1.13 -8.26
C VAL A 229 -29.06 -0.08 -7.42
N LEU A 230 -28.78 -0.07 -6.12
CA LEU A 230 -29.24 -1.02 -5.09
C LEU A 230 -30.33 -0.36 -4.22
#